data_bbab623e90fd54044756cf532b108396
#
_entry.id   bbab623e90fd54044756cf532b108396
#
_cell.length_a   1.000
_cell.length_b   1.000
_cell.length_c   1.000
_cell.angle_alpha   90.00
_cell.angle_beta   90.00
_cell.angle_gamma   90.00
#
_symmetry.space_group_name_H-M   'P 1'
#
loop_
_entity.id
_entity.type
_entity.pdbx_description
1 polymer ?
#
loop_
_entity_poly.entity_id
_entity_poly.type
_entity_poly.pdbx_seq_one_letter_code
_entity_poly.pdbx_strand_id
1 'polypeptide(L)'
;MDRGYLDFERLHVLHQAGAFFVTRAKSNLDARRIYSAPTDRTTGIICDQTISLNGHYSQQHYPDHLRRIRLRDAASAKTLVFLSNQFALPPITICALYKARWQVELFFKWVKQHLRIKRFFGTSENAVKSQIWIAVSVYVLVAIVKKRLNLDASLYTLLQVLSVTLFEKIVIRQAVTGAEYEPNNDTQCNQLNLFAF
;
A
#
# COMPACT_ATOMS: atom_id res chain seq x y z
N MET A 1 -2.76 -10.13 3.60
CA MET A 1 -2.85 -11.16 2.56
C MET A 1 -4.23 -11.12 1.92
N ASP A 2 -4.35 -11.47 0.63
CA ASP A 2 -5.64 -11.51 -0.05
C ASP A 2 -6.42 -12.79 0.30
N ARG A 3 -7.77 -12.78 0.09
CA ARG A 3 -8.65 -13.93 0.39
C ARG A 3 -8.23 -15.23 -0.28
N GLY A 4 -7.64 -15.16 -1.47
CA GLY A 4 -7.15 -16.33 -2.22
C GLY A 4 -6.02 -17.10 -1.51
N TYR A 5 -5.30 -16.41 -0.62
CA TYR A 5 -4.16 -16.99 0.10
C TYR A 5 -4.50 -17.39 1.55
N LEU A 6 -5.80 -17.51 1.89
CA LEU A 6 -6.21 -17.99 3.20
C LEU A 6 -5.99 -19.50 3.28
N ASP A 7 -4.85 -19.87 3.84
CA ASP A 7 -4.39 -21.22 4.13
C ASP A 7 -4.05 -21.26 5.62
N PHE A 8 -4.80 -22.04 6.38
CA PHE A 8 -4.68 -22.10 7.84
C PHE A 8 -3.39 -22.77 8.29
N GLU A 9 -2.91 -23.76 7.59
CA GLU A 9 -1.63 -24.43 7.89
C GLU A 9 -0.47 -23.44 7.76
N ARG A 10 -0.41 -22.72 6.66
CA ARG A 10 0.61 -21.68 6.44
C ARG A 10 0.51 -20.55 7.47
N LEU A 11 -0.69 -20.13 7.85
CA LEU A 11 -0.89 -19.12 8.89
C LEU A 11 -0.44 -19.62 10.26
N HIS A 12 -0.62 -20.93 10.54
CA HIS A 12 -0.13 -21.54 11.77
C HIS A 12 1.39 -21.59 11.84
N VAL A 13 2.05 -21.95 10.73
CA VAL A 13 3.53 -21.89 10.63
C VAL A 13 4.04 -20.46 10.92
N LEU A 14 3.40 -19.43 10.38
CA LEU A 14 3.76 -18.04 10.69
C LEU A 14 3.53 -17.71 12.16
N HIS A 15 2.44 -18.19 12.75
CA HIS A 15 2.15 -18.00 14.17
C HIS A 15 3.21 -18.65 15.06
N GLN A 16 3.57 -19.89 14.79
CA GLN A 16 4.60 -20.61 15.52
C GLN A 16 6.00 -19.97 15.39
N ALA A 17 6.26 -19.32 14.27
CA ALA A 17 7.47 -18.52 14.07
C ALA A 17 7.43 -17.14 14.77
N GLY A 18 6.41 -16.85 15.58
CA GLY A 18 6.24 -15.57 16.27
C GLY A 18 5.84 -14.39 15.36
N ALA A 19 5.49 -14.67 14.10
CA ALA A 19 5.10 -13.63 13.14
C ALA A 19 3.62 -13.31 13.26
N PHE A 20 3.29 -12.02 13.08
CA PHE A 20 1.91 -11.54 13.05
C PHE A 20 1.38 -11.45 11.62
N PHE A 21 0.10 -11.75 11.46
CA PHE A 21 -0.57 -11.59 10.18
C PHE A 21 -1.93 -10.92 10.32
N VAL A 22 -2.36 -10.27 9.23
CA VAL A 22 -3.73 -9.79 9.04
C VAL A 22 -4.19 -10.21 7.66
N THR A 23 -5.35 -10.88 7.59
CA THR A 23 -5.95 -11.33 6.33
C THR A 23 -7.46 -11.12 6.34
N ARG A 24 -8.12 -11.20 5.18
CA ARG A 24 -9.59 -11.18 5.10
C ARG A 24 -10.15 -12.58 5.26
N ALA A 25 -11.19 -12.71 6.07
CA ALA A 25 -11.94 -13.95 6.16
C ALA A 25 -12.68 -14.28 4.85
N LYS A 26 -12.80 -15.56 4.53
CA LYS A 26 -13.73 -16.06 3.52
C LYS A 26 -15.17 -15.95 4.05
N SER A 27 -16.15 -15.81 3.17
CA SER A 27 -17.57 -15.71 3.54
C SER A 27 -18.11 -16.95 4.24
N ASN A 28 -17.54 -18.10 3.93
CA ASN A 28 -17.87 -19.41 4.48
C ASN A 28 -16.99 -19.84 5.65
N LEU A 29 -16.39 -18.89 6.38
CA LEU A 29 -15.59 -19.18 7.55
C LEU A 29 -16.49 -19.79 8.64
N ASP A 30 -16.24 -21.06 8.97
CA ASP A 30 -16.88 -21.74 10.09
C ASP A 30 -15.99 -21.61 11.35
N ALA A 31 -16.51 -20.88 12.34
CA ALA A 31 -15.76 -20.60 13.57
C ALA A 31 -16.69 -20.26 14.71
N ARG A 32 -16.40 -20.83 15.87
CA ARG A 32 -17.09 -20.55 17.13
C ARG A 32 -16.48 -19.34 17.82
N ARG A 33 -17.34 -18.45 18.30
CA ARG A 33 -16.93 -17.34 19.16
C ARG A 33 -16.61 -17.85 20.57
N ILE A 34 -15.43 -17.52 21.05
CA ILE A 34 -14.99 -17.81 22.43
C ILE A 34 -15.25 -16.59 23.32
N TYR A 35 -14.79 -15.39 22.87
CA TYR A 35 -14.88 -14.15 23.62
C TYR A 35 -15.22 -12.99 22.70
N SER A 36 -15.86 -11.96 23.23
CA SER A 36 -16.13 -10.71 22.51
C SER A 36 -15.65 -9.54 23.36
N ALA A 37 -14.66 -8.81 22.87
CA ALA A 37 -14.16 -7.61 23.51
C ALA A 37 -15.15 -6.44 23.32
N PRO A 38 -15.24 -5.52 24.29
CA PRO A 38 -15.99 -4.28 24.11
C PRO A 38 -15.40 -3.48 22.95
N THR A 39 -16.27 -2.89 22.13
CA THR A 39 -15.85 -2.15 20.94
C THR A 39 -16.55 -0.81 20.89
N ASP A 40 -15.80 0.22 20.49
CA ASP A 40 -16.36 1.53 20.18
C ASP A 40 -16.91 1.51 18.74
N ARG A 41 -18.23 1.56 18.63
CA ARG A 41 -18.94 1.55 17.35
C ARG A 41 -18.77 2.84 16.55
N THR A 42 -18.36 3.94 17.18
CA THR A 42 -18.12 5.22 16.49
C THR A 42 -16.95 5.11 15.50
N THR A 43 -16.02 4.18 15.76
CA THR A 43 -14.88 3.88 14.88
C THR A 43 -15.25 3.04 13.65
N GLY A 44 -16.51 2.60 13.54
CA GLY A 44 -16.97 1.68 12.51
C GLY A 44 -16.70 0.20 12.84
N ILE A 45 -16.07 -0.12 13.97
CA ILE A 45 -15.87 -1.50 14.42
C ILE A 45 -17.21 -2.07 14.91
N ILE A 46 -17.67 -3.13 14.23
CA ILE A 46 -18.92 -3.82 14.58
C ILE A 46 -18.68 -4.79 15.74
N CYS A 47 -17.60 -5.58 15.68
CA CYS A 47 -17.20 -6.48 16.73
C CYS A 47 -15.71 -6.82 16.66
N ASP A 48 -15.16 -7.17 17.82
CA ASP A 48 -13.81 -7.69 18.03
C ASP A 48 -13.91 -8.96 18.88
N GLN A 49 -13.57 -10.09 18.32
CA GLN A 49 -13.88 -11.40 18.87
C GLN A 49 -12.68 -12.34 18.81
N THR A 50 -12.49 -13.10 19.87
CA THR A 50 -11.66 -14.30 19.84
C THR A 50 -12.50 -15.47 19.35
N ILE A 51 -12.02 -16.19 18.37
CA ILE A 51 -12.69 -17.32 17.74
C ILE A 51 -11.80 -18.57 17.74
N SER A 52 -12.43 -19.72 17.71
CA SER A 52 -11.81 -21.01 17.38
C SER A 52 -12.45 -21.55 16.10
N LEU A 53 -11.66 -22.16 15.24
CA LEU A 53 -12.18 -22.77 14.01
C LEU A 53 -12.94 -24.05 14.35
N ASN A 54 -14.08 -24.30 13.68
CA ASN A 54 -14.92 -25.48 13.92
C ASN A 54 -14.67 -26.60 12.92
N GLY A 55 -14.36 -26.30 11.66
CA GLY A 55 -14.15 -27.33 10.65
C GLY A 55 -13.02 -28.25 11.01
N HIS A 56 -13.21 -29.59 10.93
CA HIS A 56 -12.22 -30.59 11.31
C HIS A 56 -10.84 -30.29 10.72
N TYR A 57 -10.74 -30.08 9.41
CA TYR A 57 -9.46 -29.73 8.75
C TYR A 57 -8.94 -28.36 9.19
N SER A 58 -9.81 -27.37 9.29
CA SER A 58 -9.40 -26.01 9.66
C SER A 58 -8.87 -25.96 11.08
N GLN A 59 -9.49 -26.68 12.02
CA GLN A 59 -9.04 -26.77 13.41
C GLN A 59 -7.76 -27.58 13.56
N GLN A 60 -7.57 -28.64 12.76
CA GLN A 60 -6.34 -29.43 12.72
C GLN A 60 -5.17 -28.59 12.20
N HIS A 61 -5.39 -27.78 11.16
CA HIS A 61 -4.36 -26.94 10.55
C HIS A 61 -4.06 -25.67 11.37
N TYR A 62 -5.03 -25.16 12.15
CA TYR A 62 -4.84 -24.02 13.03
C TYR A 62 -5.58 -24.25 14.35
N PRO A 63 -4.96 -24.94 15.33
CA PRO A 63 -5.58 -25.29 16.61
C PRO A 63 -5.74 -24.08 17.55
N ASP A 64 -4.92 -23.04 17.36
CA ASP A 64 -4.91 -21.85 18.21
C ASP A 64 -6.09 -20.94 17.96
N HIS A 65 -6.29 -19.98 18.86
CA HIS A 65 -7.32 -18.97 18.72
C HIS A 65 -6.94 -17.91 17.69
N LEU A 66 -7.93 -17.42 16.96
CA LEU A 66 -7.82 -16.29 16.04
C LEU A 66 -8.64 -15.11 16.54
N ARG A 67 -8.20 -13.92 16.25
CA ARG A 67 -8.95 -12.70 16.43
C ARG A 67 -9.73 -12.39 15.17
N ARG A 68 -11.04 -12.18 15.29
CA ARG A 68 -11.94 -11.80 14.22
C ARG A 68 -12.45 -10.39 14.46
N ILE A 69 -12.14 -9.47 13.55
CA ILE A 69 -12.57 -8.08 13.62
C ILE A 69 -13.53 -7.81 12.45
N ARG A 70 -14.71 -7.26 12.74
CA ARG A 70 -15.66 -6.81 11.72
C ARG A 70 -15.69 -5.30 11.70
N LEU A 71 -15.40 -4.73 10.53
CA LEU A 71 -15.40 -3.29 10.29
C LEU A 71 -16.45 -2.94 9.24
N ARG A 72 -17.26 -1.92 9.50
CA ARG A 72 -18.07 -1.25 8.48
C ARG A 72 -17.19 -0.19 7.84
N ASP A 73 -16.81 -0.41 6.60
CA ASP A 73 -15.97 0.53 5.87
C ASP A 73 -16.82 1.71 5.38
N ALA A 74 -16.51 2.92 5.87
CA ALA A 74 -17.25 4.12 5.53
C ALA A 74 -17.16 4.48 4.04
N ALA A 75 -16.01 4.19 3.39
CA ALA A 75 -15.79 4.52 1.99
C ALA A 75 -16.58 3.65 1.01
N SER A 76 -16.73 2.35 1.32
CA SER A 76 -17.40 1.38 0.44
C SER A 76 -18.79 0.95 0.94
N ALA A 77 -19.20 1.38 2.14
CA ALA A 77 -20.38 0.93 2.88
C ALA A 77 -20.45 -0.60 3.10
N LYS A 78 -19.36 -1.33 2.84
CA LYS A 78 -19.26 -2.79 2.96
C LYS A 78 -18.75 -3.20 4.33
N THR A 79 -19.22 -4.35 4.80
CA THR A 79 -18.65 -4.98 5.98
C THR A 79 -17.45 -5.83 5.59
N LEU A 80 -16.31 -5.50 6.21
CA LEU A 80 -15.05 -6.23 6.06
C LEU A 80 -14.84 -7.09 7.30
N VAL A 81 -14.40 -8.34 7.11
CA VAL A 81 -14.08 -9.26 8.20
C VAL A 81 -12.61 -9.62 8.10
N PHE A 82 -11.87 -9.31 9.15
CA PHE A 82 -10.44 -9.57 9.25
C PHE A 82 -10.15 -10.68 10.27
N LEU A 83 -9.11 -11.45 9.98
CA LEU A 83 -8.52 -12.45 10.87
C LEU A 83 -7.08 -12.05 11.17
N SER A 84 -6.68 -12.23 12.42
CA SER A 84 -5.32 -11.97 12.89
C SER A 84 -4.97 -12.87 14.07
N ASN A 85 -3.68 -13.09 14.30
CA ASN A 85 -3.16 -13.66 15.54
C ASN A 85 -2.63 -12.58 16.49
N GLN A 86 -2.82 -11.29 16.16
CA GLN A 86 -2.39 -10.18 17.00
C GLN A 86 -3.54 -9.71 17.90
N PHE A 87 -3.38 -9.87 19.22
CA PHE A 87 -4.39 -9.51 20.22
C PHE A 87 -4.06 -8.21 20.97
N ALA A 88 -2.79 -7.78 20.98
CA ALA A 88 -2.38 -6.62 21.76
C ALA A 88 -2.74 -5.27 21.13
N LEU A 89 -2.74 -5.19 19.77
CA LEU A 89 -3.04 -3.95 19.08
C LEU A 89 -4.54 -3.62 19.06
N PRO A 90 -4.93 -2.32 19.10
CA PRO A 90 -6.31 -1.90 18.91
C PRO A 90 -6.91 -2.43 17.59
N PRO A 91 -8.22 -2.79 17.56
CA PRO A 91 -8.85 -3.36 16.37
C PRO A 91 -8.81 -2.42 15.16
N ILE A 92 -8.90 -1.10 15.38
CA ILE A 92 -8.80 -0.11 14.30
C ILE A 92 -7.41 -0.11 13.66
N THR A 93 -6.35 -0.31 14.44
CA THR A 93 -4.97 -0.40 13.94
C THR A 93 -4.80 -1.64 13.05
N ILE A 94 -5.35 -2.79 13.45
CA ILE A 94 -5.34 -4.01 12.63
C ILE A 94 -6.04 -3.76 11.28
N CYS A 95 -7.18 -3.09 11.30
CA CYS A 95 -7.92 -2.74 10.09
C CYS A 95 -7.13 -1.77 9.20
N ALA A 96 -6.45 -0.78 9.79
CA ALA A 96 -5.61 0.18 9.08
C ALA A 96 -4.41 -0.49 8.43
N LEU A 97 -3.73 -1.42 9.11
CA LEU A 97 -2.63 -2.21 8.55
C LEU A 97 -3.07 -3.02 7.32
N TYR A 98 -4.25 -3.63 7.36
CA TYR A 98 -4.78 -4.31 6.19
C TYR A 98 -5.08 -3.35 5.02
N LYS A 99 -5.67 -2.18 5.32
CA LYS A 99 -5.96 -1.16 4.30
C LYS A 99 -4.68 -0.59 3.69
N ALA A 100 -3.64 -0.38 4.51
CA ALA A 100 -2.34 0.10 4.03
C ALA A 100 -1.71 -0.84 2.99
N ARG A 101 -1.94 -2.15 3.06
CA ARG A 101 -1.50 -3.11 2.03
C ARG A 101 -2.04 -2.76 0.65
N TRP A 102 -3.25 -2.20 0.56
CA TRP A 102 -3.86 -1.80 -0.71
C TRP A 102 -3.06 -0.71 -1.44
N GLN A 103 -2.28 0.07 -0.71
CA GLN A 103 -1.36 1.07 -1.28
C GLN A 103 -0.36 0.44 -2.26
N VAL A 104 0.09 -0.79 -1.98
CA VAL A 104 1.00 -1.54 -2.87
C VAL A 104 0.31 -1.86 -4.20
N GLU A 105 -0.96 -2.25 -4.18
CA GLU A 105 -1.72 -2.52 -5.40
C GLU A 105 -1.97 -1.25 -6.21
N LEU A 106 -2.29 -0.14 -5.54
CA LEU A 106 -2.44 1.17 -6.17
C LEU A 106 -1.12 1.63 -6.80
N PHE A 107 0.01 1.43 -6.11
CA PHE A 107 1.34 1.71 -6.63
C PHE A 107 1.60 0.92 -7.93
N PHE A 108 1.44 -0.40 -7.92
CA PHE A 108 1.66 -1.21 -9.12
C PHE A 108 0.68 -0.88 -10.25
N LYS A 109 -0.57 -0.56 -9.92
CA LYS A 109 -1.56 -0.09 -10.88
C LYS A 109 -1.09 1.21 -11.53
N TRP A 110 -0.64 2.17 -10.74
CA TRP A 110 -0.13 3.45 -11.21
C TRP A 110 1.09 3.26 -12.13
N VAL A 111 2.08 2.47 -11.68
CA VAL A 111 3.28 2.14 -12.45
C VAL A 111 2.93 1.53 -13.82
N LYS A 112 2.01 0.55 -13.85
CA LYS A 112 1.55 -0.07 -15.09
C LYS A 112 0.84 0.90 -16.02
N GLN A 113 0.06 1.82 -15.49
CA GLN A 113 -0.73 2.77 -16.27
C GLN A 113 0.11 3.90 -16.86
N HIS A 114 1.06 4.44 -16.09
CA HIS A 114 1.75 5.69 -16.44
C HIS A 114 3.20 5.49 -16.91
N LEU A 115 3.86 4.40 -16.53
CA LEU A 115 5.24 4.12 -16.91
C LEU A 115 5.36 3.07 -18.03
N ARG A 116 4.26 2.80 -18.73
CA ARG A 116 4.20 1.94 -19.93
C ARG A 116 4.81 0.53 -19.75
N ILE A 117 4.80 -0.04 -18.52
CA ILE A 117 5.22 -1.42 -18.26
C ILE A 117 4.15 -2.44 -18.74
N LYS A 118 3.38 -2.12 -19.74
CA LYS A 118 2.45 -3.08 -20.36
C LYS A 118 3.15 -4.07 -21.29
N ARG A 119 4.34 -3.72 -21.76
CA ARG A 119 5.15 -4.52 -22.68
C ARG A 119 6.61 -4.40 -22.29
N PHE A 120 7.27 -5.53 -22.12
CA PHE A 120 8.70 -5.54 -21.85
C PHE A 120 9.46 -5.39 -23.17
N PHE A 121 10.51 -4.57 -23.17
CA PHE A 121 11.37 -4.34 -24.35
C PHE A 121 12.33 -5.51 -24.59
N GLY A 122 12.62 -6.31 -23.57
CA GLY A 122 13.45 -7.49 -23.66
C GLY A 122 12.81 -8.70 -23.00
N THR A 123 13.18 -9.88 -23.46
CA THR A 123 12.67 -11.17 -22.96
C THR A 123 13.56 -11.81 -21.90
N SER A 124 14.79 -11.33 -21.73
CA SER A 124 15.69 -11.85 -20.69
C SER A 124 15.24 -11.39 -19.29
N GLU A 125 15.49 -12.21 -18.30
CA GLU A 125 15.16 -11.91 -16.91
C GLU A 125 15.78 -10.58 -16.44
N ASN A 126 17.03 -10.32 -16.82
CA ASN A 126 17.71 -9.07 -16.49
C ASN A 126 17.06 -7.85 -17.14
N ALA A 127 16.65 -7.95 -18.40
CA ALA A 127 15.95 -6.85 -19.09
C ALA A 127 14.63 -6.52 -18.43
N VAL A 128 13.86 -7.54 -18.04
CA VAL A 128 12.58 -7.37 -17.32
C VAL A 128 12.82 -6.73 -15.94
N LYS A 129 13.78 -7.24 -15.17
CA LYS A 129 14.14 -6.67 -13.86
C LYS A 129 14.60 -5.21 -13.98
N SER A 130 15.47 -4.90 -14.95
CA SER A 130 15.96 -3.54 -15.19
C SER A 130 14.82 -2.57 -15.51
N GLN A 131 13.89 -2.97 -16.38
CA GLN A 131 12.73 -2.14 -16.71
C GLN A 131 11.83 -1.87 -15.51
N ILE A 132 11.61 -2.88 -14.65
CA ILE A 132 10.85 -2.71 -13.42
C ILE A 132 11.57 -1.76 -12.46
N TRP A 133 12.87 -1.91 -12.26
CA TRP A 133 13.65 -1.05 -11.39
C TRP A 133 13.69 0.39 -11.87
N ILE A 134 13.86 0.62 -13.19
CA ILE A 134 13.78 1.97 -13.77
C ILE A 134 12.42 2.61 -13.46
N ALA A 135 11.34 1.89 -13.68
CA ALA A 135 10.00 2.42 -13.41
C ALA A 135 9.76 2.74 -11.93
N VAL A 136 10.21 1.87 -11.01
CA VAL A 136 10.13 2.13 -9.57
C VAL A 136 10.95 3.37 -9.21
N SER A 137 12.17 3.51 -9.76
CA SER A 137 13.05 4.66 -9.53
C SER A 137 12.40 5.96 -10.01
N VAL A 138 11.85 5.98 -11.22
CA VAL A 138 11.15 7.16 -11.76
C VAL A 138 9.97 7.56 -10.85
N TYR A 139 9.14 6.59 -10.43
CA TYR A 139 8.04 6.87 -9.51
C TYR A 139 8.52 7.52 -8.22
N VAL A 140 9.56 6.94 -7.60
CA VAL A 140 10.10 7.42 -6.32
C VAL A 140 10.69 8.83 -6.49
N LEU A 141 11.45 9.07 -7.55
CA LEU A 141 12.03 10.40 -7.83
C LEU A 141 10.94 11.47 -7.99
N VAL A 142 9.90 11.20 -8.79
CA VAL A 142 8.77 12.14 -8.96
C VAL A 142 8.03 12.37 -7.64
N ALA A 143 7.84 11.31 -6.83
CA ALA A 143 7.22 11.44 -5.52
C ALA A 143 8.07 12.28 -4.53
N ILE A 144 9.40 12.13 -4.56
CA ILE A 144 10.34 12.94 -3.77
C ILE A 144 10.25 14.39 -4.20
N VAL A 145 10.30 14.69 -5.51
CA VAL A 145 10.19 16.05 -6.05
C VAL A 145 8.87 16.69 -5.60
N LYS A 146 7.75 15.99 -5.77
CA LYS A 146 6.45 16.46 -5.28
C LYS A 146 6.48 16.82 -3.81
N LYS A 147 7.01 15.93 -2.97
CA LYS A 147 7.06 16.13 -1.51
C LYS A 147 7.99 17.27 -1.12
N ARG A 148 9.20 17.33 -1.68
CA ARG A 148 10.19 18.36 -1.35
C ARG A 148 9.76 19.76 -1.77
N LEU A 149 9.13 19.88 -2.94
CA LEU A 149 8.68 21.17 -3.47
C LEU A 149 7.25 21.52 -3.05
N ASN A 150 6.59 20.66 -2.26
CA ASN A 150 5.20 20.80 -1.82
C ASN A 150 4.23 21.16 -2.96
N LEU A 151 4.28 20.38 -4.04
CA LEU A 151 3.49 20.63 -5.25
C LEU A 151 2.11 19.99 -5.13
N ASP A 152 1.05 20.73 -5.45
CA ASP A 152 -0.32 20.23 -5.43
C ASP A 152 -0.68 19.37 -6.65
N ALA A 153 0.12 19.44 -7.73
CA ALA A 153 -0.08 18.68 -8.95
C ALA A 153 -0.05 17.16 -8.71
N SER A 154 -0.79 16.39 -9.51
CA SER A 154 -0.78 14.93 -9.46
C SER A 154 0.61 14.38 -9.88
N LEU A 155 0.97 13.17 -9.39
CA LEU A 155 2.22 12.52 -9.85
C LEU A 155 2.25 12.31 -11.36
N TYR A 156 1.10 12.08 -11.97
CA TYR A 156 0.99 11.94 -13.43
C TYR A 156 1.28 13.25 -14.16
N THR A 157 0.70 14.35 -13.71
CA THR A 157 0.95 15.69 -14.27
C THR A 157 2.43 16.04 -14.16
N LEU A 158 3.04 15.80 -13.00
CA LEU A 158 4.48 16.01 -12.80
C LEU A 158 5.32 15.18 -13.77
N LEU A 159 4.96 13.90 -13.95
CA LEU A 159 5.65 13.02 -14.89
C LEU A 159 5.55 13.54 -16.33
N GLN A 160 4.37 14.02 -16.75
CA GLN A 160 4.17 14.60 -18.08
C GLN A 160 5.02 15.85 -18.27
N VAL A 161 4.99 16.79 -17.34
CA VAL A 161 5.80 18.02 -17.40
C VAL A 161 7.29 17.65 -17.48
N LEU A 162 7.78 16.80 -16.56
CA LEU A 162 9.18 16.37 -16.56
C LEU A 162 9.60 15.64 -17.86
N SER A 163 8.70 14.89 -18.48
CA SER A 163 9.01 14.19 -19.73
C SER A 163 9.26 15.12 -20.91
N VAL A 164 8.73 16.31 -20.87
CA VAL A 164 8.91 17.34 -21.93
C VAL A 164 10.04 18.30 -21.58
N THR A 165 10.17 18.67 -20.30
CA THR A 165 11.09 19.72 -19.83
C THR A 165 12.40 19.19 -19.27
N LEU A 166 12.67 17.86 -19.32
CA LEU A 166 13.83 17.24 -18.68
C LEU A 166 15.18 17.85 -19.10
N PHE A 167 15.27 18.30 -20.35
CA PHE A 167 16.49 18.90 -20.91
C PHE A 167 16.47 20.43 -20.98
N GLU A 168 15.39 21.04 -20.48
CA GLU A 168 15.27 22.49 -20.42
C GLU A 168 15.82 23.01 -19.09
N LYS A 169 16.54 24.16 -19.15
CA LYS A 169 17.05 24.84 -17.94
C LYS A 169 15.94 25.67 -17.28
N ILE A 170 14.85 25.02 -16.88
CA ILE A 170 13.70 25.66 -16.22
C ILE A 170 13.63 25.18 -14.79
N VAL A 171 13.25 26.08 -13.88
CA VAL A 171 12.97 25.72 -12.50
C VAL A 171 11.73 24.84 -12.47
N ILE A 172 11.83 23.61 -11.96
CA ILE A 172 10.74 22.60 -11.95
C ILE A 172 9.44 23.19 -11.38
N ARG A 173 9.52 24.03 -10.37
CA ARG A 173 8.36 24.68 -9.77
C ARG A 173 7.62 25.57 -10.78
N GLN A 174 8.33 26.35 -11.56
CA GLN A 174 7.76 27.20 -12.62
C GLN A 174 7.14 26.36 -13.74
N ALA A 175 7.83 25.32 -14.19
CA ALA A 175 7.29 24.41 -15.20
C ALA A 175 5.96 23.74 -14.79
N VAL A 176 5.76 23.50 -13.49
CA VAL A 176 4.55 22.84 -12.96
C VAL A 176 3.43 23.84 -12.67
N THR A 177 3.75 25.06 -12.21
CA THR A 177 2.75 26.06 -11.82
C THR A 177 2.31 26.95 -12.97
N GLY A 178 2.98 26.89 -14.12
CA GLY A 178 2.69 27.80 -15.26
C GLY A 178 2.97 29.27 -14.95
N ALA A 179 3.70 29.58 -13.87
CA ALA A 179 4.03 30.95 -13.51
C ALA A 179 5.04 31.51 -14.54
N GLU A 180 4.77 32.68 -15.08
CA GLU A 180 5.64 33.39 -16.00
C GLU A 180 7.04 33.60 -15.36
N TYR A 181 8.06 33.42 -16.19
CA TYR A 181 9.45 33.60 -15.82
C TYR A 181 9.74 35.08 -15.59
N GLU A 182 9.84 35.52 -14.35
CA GLU A 182 10.57 36.74 -14.03
C GLU A 182 12.07 36.40 -13.94
N PRO A 183 12.93 36.93 -14.83
CA PRO A 183 14.34 36.67 -14.76
C PRO A 183 14.92 37.36 -13.54
N ASN A 184 15.07 36.60 -12.43
CA ASN A 184 15.90 37.03 -11.32
C ASN A 184 17.35 37.08 -11.81
N ASN A 185 17.96 38.25 -11.72
CA ASN A 185 19.35 38.53 -12.08
C ASN A 185 20.42 37.89 -11.16
N ASP A 186 20.06 36.82 -10.47
CA ASP A 186 21.04 36.06 -9.68
C ASP A 186 21.64 34.94 -10.54
N THR A 187 22.82 35.23 -11.08
CA THR A 187 23.75 34.33 -11.75
C THR A 187 24.32 33.26 -10.80
N GLN A 188 23.49 32.53 -10.09
CA GLN A 188 23.91 31.34 -9.38
C GLN A 188 23.45 30.08 -10.14
N CYS A 189 24.43 29.39 -10.66
CA CYS A 189 24.31 28.16 -11.39
C CYS A 189 23.57 27.10 -10.55
N ASN A 190 22.27 26.86 -10.82
CA ASN A 190 21.40 25.92 -10.10
C ASN A 190 21.84 24.44 -10.22
N GLN A 191 22.94 24.17 -10.91
CA GLN A 191 23.45 22.82 -11.12
C GLN A 191 24.13 22.20 -9.88
N LEU A 192 24.60 23.04 -8.96
CA LEU A 192 25.31 22.58 -7.75
C LEU A 192 24.38 22.05 -6.63
N ASN A 193 23.11 22.44 -6.64
CA ASN A 193 22.18 22.05 -5.57
C ASN A 193 21.48 20.69 -5.82
N LEU A 194 21.67 20.04 -6.97
CA LEU A 194 21.09 18.74 -7.25
C LEU A 194 21.89 17.58 -6.61
N PHE A 195 23.16 17.80 -6.28
CA PHE A 195 24.11 16.81 -5.79
C PHE A 195 24.74 17.14 -4.43
N ALA A 196 24.31 18.21 -3.76
CA ALA A 196 24.72 18.48 -2.39
C ALA A 196 23.93 17.56 -1.43
N PHE A 197 24.55 16.45 -1.09
CA PHE A 197 24.14 15.57 0.03
C PHE A 197 24.70 16.09 1.33
#